data_8191b62d1c94f41eac09d342a29df418
#
_entry.id   8191b62d1c94f41eac09d342a29df418
#
_cell.length_a   1.000
_cell.length_b   1.000
_cell.length_c   1.000
_cell.angle_alpha   90.00
_cell.angle_beta   90.00
_cell.angle_gamma   90.00
#
_symmetry.space_group_name_H-M   'P 1'
#
loop_
_entity.id
_entity.type
_entity.pdbx_description
1 polymer ?
#
loop_
_entity_poly.entity_id
_entity_poly.type
_entity_poly.pdbx_seq_one_letter_code
_entity_poly.pdbx_strand_id
1 'polypeptide(L)'
;MENGMIHILDIPESDEKQEFGYLSSEREFSNCRIRVEFKWGAKRVVPNNENKRDSGLLYFFNGPDKIWPRALEFQVQETDVGDLWLLDGSRITTKIETEGLPMYVLSGPLKTQSRGRIIKFGDFEDRNGWNQLELVLDADKATHIVNGRVVMRAWDIQQPSKDDPTQYLPVSRGRIMLQAEGAEVWFRNLQMKPIKPTEKPWSAR
;
A
#
# COMPACT_ATOMS: atom_id res chain seq x y z
N MET A 1 20.34 -3.62 -7.38
CA MET A 1 20.35 -2.20 -6.91
C MET A 1 21.35 -1.45 -7.73
N GLU A 2 20.95 -0.33 -8.30
CA GLU A 2 21.78 0.49 -9.16
C GLU A 2 21.81 1.91 -8.60
N ASN A 3 23.02 2.47 -8.38
CA ASN A 3 23.20 3.82 -7.84
C ASN A 3 22.37 4.14 -6.58
N GLY A 4 22.19 3.17 -5.68
CA GLY A 4 21.39 3.34 -4.47
C GLY A 4 19.88 3.29 -4.69
N MET A 5 19.44 2.91 -5.88
CA MET A 5 18.01 2.71 -6.23
C MET A 5 17.68 1.22 -6.37
N ILE A 6 16.44 0.89 -6.06
CA ILE A 6 15.83 -0.38 -6.43
C ILE A 6 15.23 -0.17 -7.82
N HIS A 7 15.70 -0.91 -8.81
CA HIS A 7 15.17 -0.91 -10.16
C HIS A 7 14.40 -2.21 -10.37
N ILE A 8 13.10 -2.14 -10.55
CA ILE A 8 12.22 -3.27 -10.82
C ILE A 8 12.01 -3.35 -12.33
N LEU A 9 12.12 -4.56 -12.86
CA LEU A 9 12.08 -4.86 -14.29
C LEU A 9 13.26 -4.24 -15.08
N ASP A 10 14.45 -4.28 -14.51
CA ASP A 10 15.69 -4.03 -15.23
C ASP A 10 16.05 -5.26 -16.11
N ILE A 11 15.19 -5.56 -17.05
CA ILE A 11 15.32 -6.63 -18.01
C ILE A 11 15.14 -6.09 -19.42
N PRO A 12 15.72 -6.73 -20.46
CA PRO A 12 15.42 -6.38 -21.82
C PRO A 12 13.91 -6.44 -22.10
N GLU A 13 13.42 -5.57 -22.95
CA GLU A 13 12.06 -5.73 -23.48
C GLU A 13 11.95 -7.13 -24.12
N SER A 14 10.96 -7.91 -23.69
CA SER A 14 10.65 -9.21 -24.24
C SER A 14 9.14 -9.41 -24.24
N ASP A 15 8.66 -10.15 -25.23
CA ASP A 15 7.27 -10.60 -25.29
C ASP A 15 7.01 -11.78 -24.32
N GLU A 16 8.04 -12.22 -23.61
CA GLU A 16 7.92 -13.30 -22.64
C GLU A 16 7.16 -12.83 -21.41
N LYS A 17 6.29 -13.70 -20.92
CA LYS A 17 5.56 -13.48 -19.68
C LYS A 17 6.52 -13.37 -18.50
N GLN A 18 6.43 -12.28 -17.77
CA GLN A 18 7.10 -12.10 -16.48
C GLN A 18 6.17 -12.46 -15.34
N GLU A 19 6.68 -13.19 -14.38
CA GLU A 19 5.93 -13.45 -13.16
C GLU A 19 5.94 -12.21 -12.26
N PHE A 20 4.85 -12.01 -11.56
CA PHE A 20 4.79 -10.99 -10.51
C PHE A 20 5.70 -11.37 -9.35
N GLY A 21 6.26 -10.39 -8.71
CA GLY A 21 7.20 -10.59 -7.63
C GLY A 21 7.12 -9.49 -6.57
N TYR A 22 7.96 -9.62 -5.57
CA TYR A 22 8.06 -8.62 -4.52
C TYR A 22 9.42 -8.64 -3.82
N LEU A 23 9.72 -7.50 -3.20
CA LEU A 23 10.80 -7.35 -2.23
C LEU A 23 10.19 -7.08 -0.87
N SER A 24 10.41 -7.97 0.10
CA SER A 24 9.86 -7.86 1.45
C SER A 24 10.95 -7.57 2.48
N SER A 25 10.60 -6.80 3.50
CA SER A 25 11.45 -6.67 4.67
C SER A 25 11.48 -7.97 5.50
N GLU A 26 12.62 -8.30 6.08
CA GLU A 26 12.73 -9.39 7.04
C GLU A 26 12.08 -9.05 8.38
N ARG A 27 12.15 -7.77 8.76
CA ARG A 27 11.61 -7.27 10.03
C ARG A 27 10.19 -6.77 9.89
N GLU A 28 9.45 -6.90 10.97
CA GLU A 28 8.15 -6.26 11.15
C GLU A 28 8.29 -4.86 11.71
N PHE A 29 7.39 -3.98 11.31
CA PHE A 29 7.36 -2.58 11.71
C PHE A 29 6.04 -2.20 12.34
N SER A 30 6.12 -1.27 13.29
CA SER A 30 4.98 -0.64 13.96
C SER A 30 5.35 0.78 14.35
N ASN A 31 4.38 1.66 14.53
CA ASN A 31 4.57 3.02 15.01
C ASN A 31 5.74 3.73 14.30
N CYS A 32 5.61 3.87 13.00
CA CYS A 32 6.66 4.47 12.18
C CYS A 32 6.09 5.29 11.02
N ARG A 33 6.91 6.19 10.51
CA ARG A 33 6.72 6.85 9.24
C ARG A 33 7.70 6.27 8.25
N ILE A 34 7.18 5.76 7.15
CA ILE A 34 7.95 5.23 6.02
C ILE A 34 7.84 6.24 4.91
N ARG A 35 8.96 6.58 4.29
CA ARG A 35 9.04 7.43 3.11
C ARG A 35 9.78 6.67 2.04
N VAL A 36 9.26 6.70 0.84
CA VAL A 36 9.92 6.19 -0.36
C VAL A 36 9.58 7.08 -1.54
N GLU A 37 10.52 7.26 -2.44
CA GLU A 37 10.27 7.92 -3.71
C GLU A 37 10.22 6.89 -4.81
N PHE A 38 9.27 7.04 -5.74
CA PHE A 38 9.17 6.20 -6.93
C PHE A 38 9.07 7.03 -8.21
N LYS A 39 9.48 6.43 -9.30
CA LYS A 39 9.31 6.96 -10.66
C LYS A 39 9.04 5.82 -11.61
N TRP A 40 8.09 6.02 -12.52
CA TRP A 40 7.82 5.07 -13.57
C TRP A 40 8.93 5.03 -14.62
N GLY A 41 9.26 3.83 -15.08
CA GLY A 41 10.03 3.61 -16.30
C GLY A 41 9.13 3.45 -17.52
N ALA A 42 9.73 3.20 -18.66
CA ALA A 42 9.02 3.05 -19.92
C ALA A 42 8.57 1.61 -20.20
N LYS A 43 9.29 0.62 -19.67
CA LYS A 43 9.06 -0.79 -19.98
C LYS A 43 7.79 -1.32 -19.33
N ARG A 44 7.07 -2.13 -20.09
CA ARG A 44 5.91 -2.91 -19.66
C ARG A 44 6.06 -4.32 -20.17
N VAL A 45 5.66 -5.30 -19.40
CA VAL A 45 5.80 -6.71 -19.75
C VAL A 45 4.49 -7.46 -19.58
N VAL A 46 4.32 -8.50 -20.37
CA VAL A 46 3.18 -9.42 -20.28
C VAL A 46 3.13 -10.03 -18.87
N PRO A 47 1.95 -10.14 -18.20
CA PRO A 47 0.61 -9.95 -18.80
C PRO A 47 0.04 -8.53 -18.66
N ASN A 48 0.77 -7.56 -18.11
CA ASN A 48 0.26 -6.23 -17.78
C ASN A 48 0.68 -5.13 -18.78
N ASN A 49 1.29 -5.50 -19.91
CA ASN A 49 1.79 -4.56 -20.92
C ASN A 49 0.72 -3.62 -21.50
N GLU A 50 -0.54 -4.06 -21.56
CA GLU A 50 -1.67 -3.26 -22.03
C GLU A 50 -2.41 -2.50 -20.91
N ASN A 51 -2.04 -2.74 -19.64
CA ASN A 51 -2.66 -2.13 -18.49
C ASN A 51 -1.92 -0.86 -18.05
N LYS A 52 -2.48 -0.17 -17.05
CA LYS A 52 -1.78 0.87 -16.30
C LYS A 52 -0.50 0.29 -15.68
N ARG A 53 0.56 1.10 -15.59
CA ARG A 53 1.77 0.70 -14.83
C ARG A 53 1.38 0.44 -13.40
N ASP A 54 1.82 -0.69 -12.85
CA ASP A 54 1.36 -1.20 -11.56
C ASP A 54 2.51 -1.67 -10.67
N SER A 55 2.38 -1.34 -9.40
CA SER A 55 3.23 -1.72 -8.29
C SER A 55 2.47 -1.43 -7.00
N GLY A 56 3.03 -1.76 -5.83
CA GLY A 56 2.41 -1.52 -4.54
C GLY A 56 3.40 -1.40 -3.39
N LEU A 57 3.03 -0.62 -2.37
CA LEU A 57 3.68 -0.62 -1.07
C LEU A 57 2.74 -1.30 -0.07
N LEU A 58 2.97 -2.58 0.19
CA LEU A 58 2.17 -3.34 1.15
C LEU A 58 2.70 -3.14 2.56
N TYR A 59 1.79 -3.15 3.53
CA TYR A 59 2.11 -3.01 4.94
C TYR A 59 1.20 -3.86 5.82
N PHE A 60 1.62 -4.06 7.06
CA PHE A 60 0.99 -5.03 7.95
C PHE A 60 0.84 -6.41 7.29
N PHE A 61 1.85 -6.75 6.48
CA PHE A 61 1.95 -8.08 5.91
C PHE A 61 2.21 -9.09 7.02
N ASN A 62 1.26 -10.00 7.19
CA ASN A 62 1.29 -11.08 8.16
C ASN A 62 0.94 -12.42 7.48
N GLY A 63 1.68 -13.48 7.84
CA GLY A 63 1.44 -14.81 7.29
C GLY A 63 2.51 -15.27 6.30
N PRO A 64 2.21 -16.31 5.50
CA PRO A 64 3.16 -16.89 4.56
C PRO A 64 3.45 -15.97 3.38
N ASP A 65 4.63 -16.12 2.82
CA ASP A 65 5.06 -15.40 1.62
C ASP A 65 4.24 -15.84 0.42
N LYS A 66 3.59 -14.89 -0.25
CA LYS A 66 2.84 -15.04 -1.50
C LYS A 66 2.68 -13.68 -2.17
N ILE A 67 2.35 -13.66 -3.46
CA ILE A 67 2.26 -12.42 -4.27
C ILE A 67 1.24 -11.44 -3.67
N TRP A 68 0.05 -11.91 -3.30
CA TRP A 68 -0.96 -11.11 -2.59
C TRP A 68 -1.19 -11.69 -1.20
N PRO A 69 -0.34 -11.31 -0.23
CA PRO A 69 -0.45 -11.81 1.14
C PRO A 69 -1.58 -11.12 1.88
N ARG A 70 -1.83 -11.57 3.11
CA ARG A 70 -2.68 -10.84 4.04
C ARG A 70 -1.99 -9.55 4.46
N ALA A 71 -2.49 -8.43 3.93
CA ALA A 71 -1.89 -7.12 4.08
C ALA A 71 -2.89 -6.01 3.76
N LEU A 72 -2.48 -4.78 3.96
CA LEU A 72 -3.04 -3.60 3.33
C LEU A 72 -2.06 -3.10 2.28
N GLU A 73 -2.56 -2.56 1.19
CA GLU A 73 -1.73 -2.03 0.13
C GLU A 73 -1.98 -0.53 -0.07
N PHE A 74 -0.92 0.23 -0.01
CA PHE A 74 -0.83 1.57 -0.55
C PHE A 74 -0.53 1.44 -2.03
N GLN A 75 -1.58 1.54 -2.85
CA GLN A 75 -1.49 1.33 -4.28
C GLN A 75 -0.51 2.27 -4.95
N VAL A 76 0.36 1.72 -5.79
CA VAL A 76 1.27 2.43 -6.70
C VAL A 76 0.90 2.01 -8.11
N GLN A 77 -0.28 2.44 -8.58
CA GLN A 77 -0.74 2.21 -9.94
C GLN A 77 -0.97 3.57 -10.60
N GLU A 78 -0.58 3.69 -11.86
CA GLU A 78 -0.72 4.92 -12.64
C GLU A 78 -2.16 5.44 -12.58
N THR A 79 -2.35 6.70 -12.16
CA THR A 79 -3.62 7.35 -11.84
C THR A 79 -4.28 6.97 -10.51
N ASP A 80 -3.92 5.83 -9.92
CA ASP A 80 -4.55 5.29 -8.72
C ASP A 80 -3.61 5.30 -7.49
N VAL A 81 -2.46 6.00 -7.61
CA VAL A 81 -1.47 6.12 -6.52
C VAL A 81 -2.09 6.70 -5.26
N GLY A 82 -2.10 5.93 -4.20
CA GLY A 82 -2.68 6.33 -2.91
C GLY A 82 -3.96 5.59 -2.53
N ASP A 83 -4.59 4.88 -3.46
CA ASP A 83 -5.72 4.01 -3.15
C ASP A 83 -5.33 2.98 -2.08
N LEU A 84 -6.31 2.45 -1.40
CA LEU A 84 -6.11 1.41 -0.39
C LEU A 84 -6.77 0.11 -0.83
N TRP A 85 -5.98 -0.96 -0.96
CA TRP A 85 -6.51 -2.30 -1.15
C TRP A 85 -6.51 -3.11 0.15
N LEU A 86 -7.57 -3.88 0.34
CA LEU A 86 -7.77 -4.81 1.45
C LEU A 86 -7.50 -6.22 0.95
N LEU A 87 -6.36 -6.78 1.29
CA LEU A 87 -5.92 -8.08 0.80
C LEU A 87 -6.19 -9.19 1.83
N ASP A 88 -6.60 -10.36 1.32
CA ASP A 88 -6.75 -11.63 2.05
C ASP A 88 -7.50 -11.49 3.38
N GLY A 89 -8.65 -10.82 3.35
CA GLY A 89 -9.54 -10.67 4.50
C GLY A 89 -9.20 -9.54 5.45
N SER A 90 -8.21 -8.71 5.17
CA SER A 90 -7.98 -7.49 5.96
C SER A 90 -9.21 -6.59 5.93
N ARG A 91 -9.48 -5.90 7.04
CA ARG A 91 -10.56 -4.92 7.13
C ARG A 91 -10.13 -3.66 7.88
N ILE A 92 -10.82 -2.57 7.61
CA ILE A 92 -10.57 -1.26 8.20
C ILE A 92 -11.87 -0.52 8.46
N THR A 93 -11.81 0.52 9.27
CA THR A 93 -12.79 1.60 9.31
C THR A 93 -12.20 2.83 8.62
N THR A 94 -12.96 3.47 7.73
CA THR A 94 -12.52 4.69 7.04
C THR A 94 -13.70 5.60 6.73
N LYS A 95 -13.42 6.86 6.36
CA LYS A 95 -14.43 7.83 5.95
C LYS A 95 -14.67 7.71 4.45
N ILE A 96 -15.85 7.33 4.03
CA ILE A 96 -16.16 7.11 2.61
C ILE A 96 -17.43 7.81 2.18
N GLU A 97 -17.50 8.09 0.86
CA GLU A 97 -18.75 8.46 0.20
C GLU A 97 -19.78 7.33 0.37
N THR A 98 -21.04 7.69 0.48
CA THR A 98 -22.13 6.72 0.71
C THR A 98 -22.75 6.17 -0.56
N GLU A 99 -22.52 6.82 -1.68
CA GLU A 99 -23.07 6.44 -2.99
C GLU A 99 -21.93 6.03 -3.95
N GLY A 100 -22.15 4.98 -4.71
CA GLY A 100 -21.20 4.50 -5.71
C GLY A 100 -20.05 3.68 -5.16
N LEU A 101 -18.87 3.82 -5.79
CA LEU A 101 -17.64 3.13 -5.36
C LEU A 101 -17.12 3.72 -4.05
N PRO A 102 -16.54 2.91 -3.17
CA PRO A 102 -15.96 3.40 -1.92
C PRO A 102 -14.84 4.41 -2.20
N MET A 103 -15.12 5.69 -2.00
CA MET A 103 -14.14 6.78 -2.15
C MET A 103 -13.91 7.44 -0.79
N TYR A 104 -12.64 7.62 -0.44
CA TYR A 104 -12.27 8.32 0.77
C TYR A 104 -12.61 9.82 0.66
N VAL A 105 -13.37 10.31 1.62
CA VAL A 105 -13.73 11.73 1.73
C VAL A 105 -13.55 12.23 3.16
N LEU A 106 -12.96 13.41 3.33
CA LEU A 106 -12.60 13.96 4.65
C LEU A 106 -13.81 14.13 5.59
N SER A 107 -14.97 14.47 5.03
CA SER A 107 -16.22 14.72 5.77
C SER A 107 -17.20 13.56 5.74
N GLY A 108 -16.84 12.42 5.10
CA GLY A 108 -17.71 11.26 4.99
C GLY A 108 -17.98 10.56 6.31
N PRO A 109 -19.02 9.74 6.39
CA PRO A 109 -19.27 8.90 7.53
C PRO A 109 -18.20 7.81 7.68
N LEU A 110 -17.93 7.39 8.92
CA LEU A 110 -17.09 6.24 9.19
C LEU A 110 -17.83 4.97 8.83
N LYS A 111 -17.21 4.12 8.01
CA LYS A 111 -17.74 2.81 7.63
C LYS A 111 -16.65 1.75 7.62
N THR A 112 -16.98 0.57 8.08
CA THR A 112 -16.10 -0.60 7.99
C THR A 112 -16.12 -1.16 6.57
N GLN A 113 -14.93 -1.43 6.06
CA GLN A 113 -14.68 -2.06 4.76
C GLN A 113 -13.86 -3.32 4.98
N SER A 114 -14.22 -4.41 4.33
CA SER A 114 -13.60 -5.73 4.52
C SER A 114 -13.10 -6.39 3.24
N ARG A 115 -13.17 -5.69 2.11
CA ARG A 115 -12.70 -6.21 0.81
C ARG A 115 -12.59 -5.11 -0.22
N GLY A 116 -11.77 -5.38 -1.24
CA GLY A 116 -11.67 -4.55 -2.43
C GLY A 116 -10.87 -3.27 -2.22
N ARG A 117 -11.09 -2.32 -3.09
CA ARG A 117 -10.37 -1.06 -3.18
C ARG A 117 -11.19 0.09 -2.59
N ILE A 118 -10.54 0.96 -1.87
CA ILE A 118 -11.05 2.28 -1.48
C ILE A 118 -10.27 3.32 -2.29
N ILE A 119 -11.00 4.11 -3.08
CA ILE A 119 -10.42 5.14 -3.93
C ILE A 119 -9.93 6.29 -3.06
N LYS A 120 -8.76 6.78 -3.36
CA LYS A 120 -8.13 7.92 -2.68
C LYS A 120 -8.88 9.24 -2.88
N PHE A 121 -8.60 10.19 -2.00
CA PHE A 121 -8.99 11.58 -2.20
C PHE A 121 -7.99 12.29 -3.12
N GLY A 122 -8.47 12.84 -4.23
CA GLY A 122 -7.67 13.63 -5.17
C GLY A 122 -6.67 12.81 -5.98
N ASP A 123 -6.02 13.45 -6.94
CA ASP A 123 -4.93 12.88 -7.73
C ASP A 123 -3.73 13.83 -7.65
N PHE A 124 -2.65 13.37 -7.04
CA PHE A 124 -1.44 14.15 -6.77
C PHE A 124 -0.18 13.49 -7.34
N GLU A 125 -0.36 12.51 -8.22
CA GLU A 125 0.73 11.81 -8.89
C GLU A 125 1.36 12.69 -9.99
N ASP A 126 2.69 12.71 -10.05
CA ASP A 126 3.44 13.14 -11.23
C ASP A 126 3.79 11.89 -12.06
N ARG A 127 3.09 11.67 -13.17
CA ARG A 127 3.26 10.47 -14.02
C ARG A 127 4.59 10.45 -14.79
N ASN A 128 5.29 11.56 -14.86
CA ASN A 128 6.54 11.72 -15.61
C ASN A 128 7.76 11.98 -14.71
N GLY A 129 7.55 12.24 -13.45
CA GLY A 129 8.57 12.61 -12.49
C GLY A 129 8.68 11.68 -11.29
N TRP A 130 9.45 12.11 -10.31
CA TRP A 130 9.57 11.45 -9.02
C TRP A 130 8.39 11.80 -8.12
N ASN A 131 7.80 10.79 -7.53
CA ASN A 131 6.75 10.92 -6.53
C ASN A 131 7.26 10.52 -5.16
N GLN A 132 6.84 11.22 -4.13
CA GLN A 132 7.11 10.87 -2.74
C GLN A 132 5.87 10.24 -2.11
N LEU A 133 6.02 9.02 -1.64
CA LEU A 133 5.04 8.35 -0.81
C LEU A 133 5.46 8.43 0.65
N GLU A 134 4.52 8.76 1.53
CA GLU A 134 4.69 8.61 2.96
C GLU A 134 3.55 7.75 3.52
N LEU A 135 3.93 6.71 4.24
CA LEU A 135 3.03 5.86 4.99
C LEU A 135 3.26 6.08 6.48
N VAL A 136 2.24 6.52 7.19
CA VAL A 136 2.31 6.67 8.65
C VAL A 136 1.51 5.54 9.29
N LEU A 137 2.19 4.70 10.08
CA LEU A 137 1.60 3.63 10.87
C LEU A 137 1.59 4.05 12.34
N ASP A 138 0.41 4.18 12.93
CA ASP A 138 0.21 4.59 14.33
C ASP A 138 -0.78 3.62 14.99
N ALA A 139 -0.24 2.66 15.73
CA ALA A 139 -0.98 1.51 16.26
C ALA A 139 -1.78 0.80 15.13
N ASP A 140 -3.09 0.71 15.26
CA ASP A 140 -4.03 0.12 14.30
C ASP A 140 -4.55 1.12 13.26
N LYS A 141 -3.76 2.16 12.95
CA LYS A 141 -4.11 3.21 11.99
C LYS A 141 -3.07 3.35 10.90
N ALA A 142 -3.50 3.77 9.74
CA ALA A 142 -2.62 4.11 8.63
C ALA A 142 -3.05 5.41 7.95
N THR A 143 -2.05 6.15 7.45
CA THR A 143 -2.28 7.34 6.62
C THR A 143 -1.41 7.25 5.39
N HIS A 144 -2.02 7.37 4.21
CA HIS A 144 -1.32 7.49 2.94
C HIS A 144 -1.17 8.97 2.57
N ILE A 145 0.03 9.34 2.18
CA ILE A 145 0.39 10.70 1.76
C ILE A 145 1.13 10.60 0.44
N VAL A 146 0.64 11.28 -0.58
CA VAL A 146 1.25 11.38 -1.91
C VAL A 146 1.67 12.81 -2.14
N ASN A 147 2.95 13.04 -2.42
CA ASN A 147 3.52 14.36 -2.69
C ASN A 147 3.11 15.43 -1.65
N GLY A 148 3.15 15.05 -0.36
CA GLY A 148 2.80 15.90 0.77
C GLY A 148 1.28 16.08 1.02
N ARG A 149 0.41 15.41 0.26
CA ARG A 149 -1.03 15.46 0.41
C ARG A 149 -1.58 14.19 1.03
N VAL A 150 -2.33 14.30 2.12
CA VAL A 150 -3.05 13.16 2.71
C VAL A 150 -4.17 12.75 1.76
N VAL A 151 -4.11 11.51 1.29
CA VAL A 151 -5.06 10.95 0.31
C VAL A 151 -5.95 9.86 0.90
N MET A 152 -5.52 9.24 2.00
CA MET A 152 -6.25 8.15 2.66
C MET A 152 -5.95 8.12 4.15
N ARG A 153 -6.94 7.78 4.96
CA ARG A 153 -6.78 7.40 6.37
C ARG A 153 -7.62 6.18 6.68
N ALA A 154 -7.03 5.26 7.39
CA ALA A 154 -7.67 4.04 7.88
C ALA A 154 -7.50 3.94 9.40
N TRP A 155 -8.52 3.44 10.05
CA TRP A 155 -8.57 3.18 11.49
C TRP A 155 -9.08 1.77 11.74
N ASP A 156 -8.90 1.28 12.96
CA ASP A 156 -9.39 -0.03 13.38
C ASP A 156 -8.99 -1.12 12.39
N ILE A 157 -7.70 -1.13 12.05
CA ILE A 157 -7.15 -2.11 11.11
C ILE A 157 -7.12 -3.46 11.77
N GLN A 158 -7.76 -4.44 11.13
CA GLN A 158 -7.91 -5.78 11.65
C GLN A 158 -7.65 -6.83 10.57
N GLN A 159 -7.21 -8.00 11.03
CA GLN A 159 -7.04 -9.18 10.17
C GLN A 159 -7.68 -10.41 10.83
N PRO A 160 -8.11 -11.42 10.03
CA PRO A 160 -8.58 -12.68 10.58
C PRO A 160 -7.53 -13.33 11.49
N SER A 161 -7.97 -13.87 12.61
CA SER A 161 -7.12 -14.71 13.47
C SER A 161 -6.59 -15.92 12.69
N LYS A 162 -5.40 -16.37 13.05
CA LYS A 162 -4.84 -17.62 12.49
C LYS A 162 -5.58 -18.86 12.99
N ASP A 163 -6.08 -18.79 14.22
CA ASP A 163 -6.73 -19.93 14.90
C ASP A 163 -8.21 -20.03 14.55
N ASP A 164 -8.87 -18.89 14.34
CA ASP A 164 -10.28 -18.81 13.96
C ASP A 164 -10.49 -17.67 12.95
N PRO A 165 -10.56 -17.95 11.66
CA PRO A 165 -10.72 -16.92 10.61
C PRO A 165 -12.02 -16.12 10.68
N THR A 166 -12.99 -16.53 11.51
CA THR A 166 -14.21 -15.77 11.74
C THR A 166 -14.02 -14.64 12.75
N GLN A 167 -12.97 -14.71 13.55
CA GLN A 167 -12.57 -13.68 14.51
C GLN A 167 -11.58 -12.71 13.87
N TYR A 168 -11.77 -11.42 14.12
CA TYR A 168 -10.88 -10.36 13.67
C TYR A 168 -10.11 -9.79 14.85
N LEU A 169 -8.80 -9.68 14.68
CA LEU A 169 -7.88 -9.13 15.68
C LEU A 169 -7.27 -7.83 15.18
N PRO A 170 -7.10 -6.83 16.05
CA PRO A 170 -6.37 -5.61 15.72
C PRO A 170 -4.96 -5.91 15.24
N VAL A 171 -4.52 -5.21 14.21
CA VAL A 171 -3.17 -5.32 13.66
C VAL A 171 -2.47 -3.99 13.76
N SER A 172 -1.31 -3.98 14.40
CA SER A 172 -0.47 -2.80 14.58
C SER A 172 0.99 -3.02 14.19
N ARG A 173 1.31 -4.21 13.65
CA ARG A 173 2.65 -4.63 13.30
C ARG A 173 2.62 -5.60 12.11
N GLY A 174 3.61 -5.52 11.25
CA GLY A 174 3.81 -6.43 10.14
C GLY A 174 4.99 -6.03 9.26
N ARG A 175 5.31 -6.87 8.29
CA ARG A 175 6.36 -6.60 7.30
C ARG A 175 5.88 -5.58 6.27
N ILE A 176 6.83 -5.00 5.54
CA ILE A 176 6.64 -4.08 4.43
C ILE A 176 7.10 -4.76 3.15
N MET A 177 6.41 -4.49 2.05
CA MET A 177 6.69 -5.12 0.77
C MET A 177 6.55 -4.09 -0.36
N LEU A 178 7.46 -4.15 -1.34
CA LEU A 178 7.33 -3.46 -2.63
C LEU A 178 7.04 -4.50 -3.70
N GLN A 179 6.03 -4.28 -4.51
CA GLN A 179 5.60 -5.21 -5.56
C GLN A 179 6.23 -4.90 -6.91
N ALA A 180 6.29 -5.95 -7.75
CA ALA A 180 6.64 -5.93 -9.15
C ALA A 180 5.49 -6.58 -9.94
N GLU A 181 4.71 -5.76 -10.65
CA GLU A 181 3.50 -6.19 -11.36
C GLU A 181 3.52 -5.85 -12.86
N GLY A 182 4.65 -6.17 -13.51
CA GLY A 182 4.75 -6.06 -14.95
C GLY A 182 5.02 -4.65 -15.50
N ALA A 183 5.34 -3.68 -14.63
CA ALA A 183 5.76 -2.35 -15.05
C ALA A 183 7.13 -2.00 -14.49
N GLU A 184 7.94 -1.30 -15.30
CA GLU A 184 9.21 -0.77 -14.86
C GLU A 184 8.99 0.36 -13.86
N VAL A 185 9.60 0.23 -12.68
CA VAL A 185 9.53 1.23 -11.61
C VAL A 185 10.86 1.35 -10.88
N TRP A 186 11.21 2.57 -10.56
CA TRP A 186 12.38 2.91 -9.77
C TRP A 186 11.93 3.34 -8.38
N PHE A 187 12.59 2.81 -7.32
CA PHE A 187 12.43 3.27 -5.95
C PHE A 187 13.75 3.77 -5.41
N ARG A 188 13.71 4.86 -4.65
CA ARG A 188 14.88 5.41 -3.94
C ARG A 188 14.47 6.05 -2.61
N ASN A 189 15.46 6.44 -1.82
CA ASN A 189 15.27 7.16 -0.56
C ASN A 189 14.27 6.46 0.38
N LEU A 190 14.29 5.10 0.38
CA LEU A 190 13.50 4.33 1.35
C LEU A 190 14.02 4.59 2.76
N GLN A 191 13.26 5.29 3.55
CA GLN A 191 13.57 5.72 4.90
C GLN A 191 12.47 5.32 5.86
N MET A 192 12.85 5.00 7.08
CA MET A 192 11.93 4.76 8.16
C MET A 192 12.33 5.55 9.40
N LYS A 193 11.35 6.16 10.03
CA LYS A 193 11.50 6.88 11.29
C LYS A 193 10.48 6.38 12.30
N PRO A 194 10.89 5.90 13.47
CA PRO A 194 9.96 5.60 14.56
C PRO A 194 9.17 6.84 14.97
N ILE A 195 7.90 6.65 15.31
CA ILE A 195 7.05 7.68 15.91
C ILE A 195 6.57 7.21 17.28
N LYS A 196 6.26 8.16 18.16
CA LYS A 196 5.52 7.85 19.39
C LYS A 196 4.05 7.68 19.01
N PRO A 197 3.37 6.61 19.45
CA PRO A 197 1.94 6.47 19.26
C PRO A 197 1.22 7.71 19.79
N THR A 198 0.33 8.28 18.97
CA THR A 198 -0.32 9.55 19.34
C THR A 198 -1.55 9.34 20.22
N GLU A 199 -2.14 8.14 20.21
CA GLU A 199 -3.35 7.82 20.96
C GLU A 199 -3.50 6.31 21.17
N LYS A 200 -4.46 5.95 22.04
CA LYS A 200 -4.92 4.56 22.17
C LYS A 200 -5.39 4.01 20.82
N PRO A 201 -5.25 2.71 20.58
CA PRO A 201 -5.82 2.05 19.41
C PRO A 201 -7.29 2.43 19.25
N TRP A 202 -7.77 2.50 18.01
CA TRP A 202 -9.17 2.81 17.71
C TRP A 202 -10.12 1.81 18.37
N SER A 203 -9.75 0.55 18.37
CA SER A 203 -10.47 -0.56 19.00
C SER A 203 -10.62 -0.46 20.52
N ALA A 204 -9.90 0.47 21.16
CA ALA A 204 -9.96 0.71 22.62
C ALA A 204 -10.87 1.89 23.02
N ARG A 205 -11.66 2.44 22.09
CA ARG A 205 -12.59 3.57 22.31
C ARG A 205 -14.03 3.13 22.47
#